data_2d2658172c9bc6ce3ed0f3172cff201a
#
_entry.id   2d2658172c9bc6ce3ed0f3172cff201a
#
_cell.length_a   1.000
_cell.length_b   1.000
_cell.length_c   1.000
_cell.angle_alpha   90.00
_cell.angle_beta   90.00
_cell.angle_gamma   90.00
#
_symmetry.space_group_name_H-M   'P 1'
#
loop_
_entity.id
_entity.type
_entity.pdbx_description
1 polymer ?
#
loop_
_entity_poly.entity_id
_entity_poly.type
_entity_poly.pdbx_seq_one_letter_code
_entity_poly.pdbx_strand_id
1 'polypeptide(L)'
;MTSPPFGLVRKKAYGNADADAYLEWFRPFAAACKRALKDSGSLVIDIGGAWVPGQPTRSLYHFKLLIMLCEEFGFHLAQEFYWWNPAKLPTPAEWVTVRRIRVKDAVNTVWWLSPTPWPRASNRRVLQPYSDAMKALLKNGYNARLRPSGHDISEHFSTDNGAAIPPNLLALAHTESNSAYLRHCRERGLPVHPARFPAGLPEYFVRMLTDPGDLVVDPFAGSCVTGEVCERLARRWVCIEEQEDYLLGALGRFAPPGDAPKRVSGGEDAYRVPRVGLHWTAAVPPPLAPDGGRVRPPAQQXXXXXXX
;
A
#
# COMPACT_ATOMS: atom_id res chain seq x y z
N MET A 1 -5.46 -0.67 3.46
CA MET A 1 -4.15 -0.51 2.78
C MET A 1 -4.41 0.02 1.39
N THR A 2 -3.79 1.12 1.01
CA THR A 2 -4.09 1.71 -0.30
C THR A 2 -2.93 2.57 -0.82
N SER A 3 -2.90 2.78 -2.13
CA SER A 3 -1.97 3.69 -2.79
C SER A 3 -2.76 4.60 -3.73
N PRO A 4 -3.26 5.73 -3.22
CA PRO A 4 -4.05 6.64 -4.05
C PRO A 4 -3.21 7.23 -5.19
N PRO A 5 -3.83 7.72 -6.26
CA PRO A 5 -3.08 8.44 -7.29
C PRO A 5 -2.22 9.54 -6.67
N PHE A 6 -0.96 9.62 -7.10
CA PHE A 6 -0.05 10.63 -6.55
C PHE A 6 -0.36 12.01 -7.15
N GLY A 7 -0.09 13.07 -6.40
CA GLY A 7 -0.20 14.44 -6.88
C GLY A 7 0.95 14.77 -7.84
N LEU A 8 0.83 14.31 -9.07
CA LEU A 8 1.89 14.41 -10.07
C LEU A 8 1.66 15.59 -11.01
N VAL A 9 2.74 16.17 -11.46
CA VAL A 9 2.75 17.27 -12.43
C VAL A 9 2.10 16.85 -13.77
N ARG A 10 2.38 15.63 -14.22
CA ARG A 10 1.83 15.10 -15.46
C ARG A 10 0.67 14.16 -15.14
N LYS A 11 -0.48 14.44 -15.70
CA LYS A 11 -1.64 13.56 -15.56
C LYS A 11 -1.35 12.22 -16.25
N LYS A 12 -1.66 11.15 -15.56
CA LYS A 12 -1.56 9.79 -16.11
C LYS A 12 -2.94 9.32 -16.58
N ALA A 13 -2.97 8.25 -17.36
CA ALA A 13 -4.21 7.73 -17.93
C ALA A 13 -5.27 7.38 -16.88
N TYR A 14 -4.84 7.02 -15.67
CA TYR A 14 -5.76 6.67 -14.59
C TYR A 14 -6.27 7.89 -13.79
N GLY A 15 -5.90 9.11 -14.20
CA GLY A 15 -6.36 10.35 -13.56
C GLY A 15 -5.75 10.58 -12.18
N ASN A 16 -4.79 11.49 -12.10
CA ASN A 16 -4.22 11.92 -10.82
C ASN A 16 -4.52 13.40 -10.61
N ALA A 17 -4.70 13.77 -9.35
CA ALA A 17 -4.97 15.15 -8.98
C ALA A 17 -3.72 16.01 -9.13
N ASP A 18 -3.92 17.30 -9.45
CA ASP A 18 -2.86 18.28 -9.39
C ASP A 18 -2.35 18.39 -7.94
N ALA A 19 -1.05 18.56 -7.75
CA ALA A 19 -0.46 18.63 -6.42
C ALA A 19 -1.08 19.75 -5.56
N ASP A 20 -1.46 20.88 -6.18
CA ASP A 20 -2.06 22.00 -5.45
C ASP A 20 -3.51 21.74 -5.06
N ALA A 21 -4.24 20.92 -5.84
CA ALA A 21 -5.64 20.58 -5.57
C ALA A 21 -5.80 19.24 -4.83
N TYR A 22 -4.71 18.57 -4.53
CA TYR A 22 -4.74 17.20 -4.02
C TYR A 22 -5.50 17.07 -2.71
N LEU A 23 -5.29 18.00 -1.79
CA LEU A 23 -5.91 17.95 -0.47
C LEU A 23 -7.44 18.01 -0.58
N GLU A 24 -7.94 18.94 -1.40
CA GLU A 24 -9.39 19.07 -1.61
C GLU A 24 -9.97 17.81 -2.25
N TRP A 25 -9.26 17.25 -3.22
CA TRP A 25 -9.66 16.00 -3.86
C TRP A 25 -9.72 14.84 -2.87
N PHE A 26 -8.78 14.79 -1.91
CA PHE A 26 -8.68 13.66 -0.96
C PHE A 26 -9.67 13.76 0.20
N ARG A 27 -10.19 14.96 0.53
CA ARG A 27 -11.08 15.17 1.69
C ARG A 27 -12.25 14.17 1.79
N PRO A 28 -13.05 13.93 0.72
CA PRO A 28 -14.12 12.94 0.84
C PRO A 28 -13.63 11.53 1.11
N PHE A 29 -12.47 11.15 0.57
CA PHE A 29 -11.87 9.84 0.87
C PHE A 29 -11.40 9.75 2.32
N ALA A 30 -10.82 10.82 2.86
CA ALA A 30 -10.41 10.88 4.26
C ALA A 30 -11.61 10.68 5.19
N ALA A 31 -12.71 11.38 4.92
CA ALA A 31 -13.95 11.25 5.69
C ALA A 31 -14.52 9.83 5.61
N ALA A 32 -14.55 9.24 4.41
CA ALA A 32 -15.06 7.88 4.21
C ALA A 32 -14.21 6.85 4.95
N CYS A 33 -12.87 6.97 4.86
CA CYS A 33 -11.97 6.07 5.58
C CYS A 33 -12.17 6.17 7.09
N LYS A 34 -12.33 7.39 7.61
CA LYS A 34 -12.54 7.60 9.05
C LYS A 34 -13.82 6.91 9.52
N ARG A 35 -14.92 7.03 8.75
CA ARG A 35 -16.21 6.39 9.09
C ARG A 35 -16.14 4.86 9.00
N ALA A 36 -15.38 4.33 8.05
CA ALA A 36 -15.36 2.88 7.77
C ALA A 36 -14.50 2.10 8.76
N LEU A 37 -13.53 2.75 9.40
CA LEU A 37 -12.57 2.06 10.26
C LEU A 37 -13.12 1.84 11.67
N LYS A 38 -12.86 0.66 12.22
CA LYS A 38 -13.04 0.37 13.65
C LYS A 38 -12.03 1.19 14.46
N ASP A 39 -12.32 1.43 15.72
CA ASP A 39 -11.40 2.14 16.64
C ASP A 39 -10.01 1.50 16.69
N SER A 40 -9.95 0.16 16.60
CA SER A 40 -8.69 -0.59 16.57
C SER A 40 -8.13 -0.79 15.17
N GLY A 41 -8.78 -0.24 14.16
CA GLY A 41 -8.38 -0.40 12.76
C GLY A 41 -7.22 0.47 12.35
N SER A 42 -6.76 0.28 11.11
CA SER A 42 -5.60 0.99 10.57
C SER A 42 -5.85 1.46 9.15
N LEU A 43 -5.37 2.66 8.84
CA LEU A 43 -5.29 3.20 7.48
C LEU A 43 -3.82 3.26 7.10
N VAL A 44 -3.44 2.53 6.05
CA VAL A 44 -2.05 2.54 5.56
C VAL A 44 -2.07 3.13 4.15
N ILE A 45 -1.33 4.21 3.94
CA ILE A 45 -1.27 4.92 2.66
C ILE A 45 0.17 4.92 2.14
N ASP A 46 0.37 4.25 0.99
CA ASP A 46 1.61 4.39 0.21
C ASP A 46 1.47 5.60 -0.69
N ILE A 47 2.35 6.58 -0.55
CA ILE A 47 2.28 7.79 -1.35
C ILE A 47 3.68 8.31 -1.68
N GLY A 48 3.92 8.54 -2.97
CA GLY A 48 5.18 9.09 -3.44
C GLY A 48 5.17 10.60 -3.44
N GLY A 49 6.35 11.19 -3.28
CA GLY A 49 6.52 12.63 -3.44
C GLY A 49 6.43 13.04 -4.90
N ALA A 50 6.31 14.34 -5.12
CA ALA A 50 6.28 14.93 -6.46
C ALA A 50 7.26 16.10 -6.53
N TRP A 51 7.66 16.44 -7.74
CA TRP A 51 8.55 17.58 -8.00
C TRP A 51 7.72 18.78 -8.45
N VAL A 52 8.18 19.98 -8.06
CA VAL A 52 7.55 21.21 -8.53
C VAL A 52 7.88 21.38 -10.03
N PRO A 53 6.90 21.75 -10.87
CA PRO A 53 7.16 21.89 -12.31
C PRO A 53 8.30 22.87 -12.61
N GLY A 54 9.23 22.44 -13.46
CA GLY A 54 10.29 23.30 -13.99
C GLY A 54 11.40 23.65 -13.02
N GLN A 55 11.41 23.12 -11.79
CA GLN A 55 12.46 23.42 -10.83
C GLN A 55 12.85 22.20 -10.00
N PRO A 56 14.12 22.13 -9.55
CA PRO A 56 14.62 20.96 -8.81
C PRO A 56 14.25 21.01 -7.32
N THR A 57 12.97 21.23 -7.02
CA THR A 57 12.45 21.27 -5.65
C THR A 57 11.24 20.34 -5.50
N ARG A 58 10.94 19.94 -4.27
CA ARG A 58 9.88 18.97 -3.98
C ARG A 58 8.59 19.69 -3.62
N SER A 59 7.48 19.14 -4.13
CA SER A 59 6.15 19.50 -3.65
C SER A 59 5.96 18.97 -2.23
N LEU A 60 5.26 19.73 -1.40
CA LEU A 60 4.96 19.34 -0.02
C LEU A 60 3.61 18.64 0.11
N TYR A 61 2.92 18.32 -1.01
CA TYR A 61 1.54 17.86 -0.99
C TYR A 61 1.31 16.63 -0.08
N HIS A 62 2.22 15.66 -0.14
CA HIS A 62 2.03 14.42 0.63
C HIS A 62 2.26 14.62 2.14
N PHE A 63 3.15 15.54 2.51
CA PHE A 63 3.29 15.93 3.92
C PHE A 63 2.07 16.71 4.41
N LYS A 64 1.52 17.60 3.57
CA LYS A 64 0.30 18.33 3.89
C LYS A 64 -0.89 17.38 4.03
N LEU A 65 -0.94 16.32 3.18
CA LEU A 65 -1.96 15.27 3.31
C LEU A 65 -1.87 14.61 4.69
N LEU A 66 -0.69 14.23 5.11
CA LEU A 66 -0.49 13.62 6.44
C LEU A 66 -0.99 14.54 7.55
N ILE A 67 -0.60 15.82 7.49
CA ILE A 67 -1.01 16.82 8.49
C ILE A 67 -2.53 16.98 8.48
N MET A 68 -3.14 17.09 7.31
CA MET A 68 -4.61 17.20 7.17
C MET A 68 -5.32 15.99 7.80
N LEU A 69 -4.85 14.78 7.52
CA LEU A 69 -5.45 13.56 8.06
C LEU A 69 -5.40 13.56 9.59
N CYS A 70 -4.30 14.02 10.17
CA CYS A 70 -4.14 14.04 11.62
C CYS A 70 -4.89 15.21 12.26
N GLU A 71 -4.72 16.43 11.75
CA GLU A 71 -5.23 17.65 12.42
C GLU A 71 -6.70 17.92 12.12
N GLU A 72 -7.19 17.63 10.89
CA GLU A 72 -8.57 17.91 10.52
C GLU A 72 -9.48 16.69 10.66
N PHE A 73 -8.98 15.47 10.33
CA PHE A 73 -9.80 14.27 10.37
C PHE A 73 -9.61 13.42 11.63
N GLY A 74 -8.70 13.85 12.51
CA GLY A 74 -8.51 13.20 13.80
C GLY A 74 -7.88 11.81 13.73
N PHE A 75 -7.08 11.54 12.71
CA PHE A 75 -6.25 10.34 12.69
C PHE A 75 -5.01 10.56 13.57
N HIS A 76 -4.47 9.46 14.06
CA HIS A 76 -3.21 9.43 14.76
C HIS A 76 -2.18 8.77 13.87
N LEU A 77 -1.01 9.38 13.70
CA LEU A 77 0.09 8.75 12.98
C LEU A 77 0.71 7.69 13.91
N ALA A 78 0.40 6.42 13.65
CA ALA A 78 0.91 5.33 14.48
C ALA A 78 2.42 5.15 14.24
N GLN A 79 2.81 5.14 12.97
CA GLN A 79 4.23 5.08 12.61
C GLN A 79 4.41 5.44 11.14
N GLU A 80 5.51 6.08 10.81
CA GLU A 80 5.91 6.30 9.42
C GLU A 80 6.82 5.14 8.97
N PHE A 81 6.59 4.69 7.73
CA PHE A 81 7.40 3.69 7.05
C PHE A 81 7.89 4.27 5.73
N TYR A 82 8.91 3.65 5.19
CA TYR A 82 9.51 4.04 3.91
C TYR A 82 9.66 2.79 3.05
N TRP A 83 9.11 2.84 1.83
CA TRP A 83 9.32 1.77 0.87
C TRP A 83 10.43 2.20 -0.07
N TRP A 84 11.57 1.54 0.01
CA TRP A 84 12.71 1.72 -0.87
C TRP A 84 12.67 0.68 -1.98
N ASN A 85 12.64 1.16 -3.24
CA ASN A 85 12.74 0.31 -4.42
C ASN A 85 14.19 0.36 -4.93
N PRO A 86 15.03 -0.63 -4.61
CA PRO A 86 16.44 -0.62 -5.07
C PRO A 86 16.57 -0.71 -6.59
N ALA A 87 15.56 -1.23 -7.29
CA ALA A 87 15.56 -1.35 -8.75
C ALA A 87 15.03 -0.10 -9.46
N LYS A 88 14.71 0.99 -8.73
CA LYS A 88 14.16 2.21 -9.32
C LYS A 88 15.16 2.85 -10.28
N LEU A 89 14.69 3.21 -11.47
CA LEU A 89 15.49 3.94 -12.46
C LEU A 89 15.84 5.33 -11.94
N PRO A 90 16.95 5.94 -12.45
CA PRO A 90 17.36 7.29 -12.02
C PRO A 90 16.37 8.36 -12.53
N THR A 91 15.38 8.69 -11.70
CA THR A 91 14.37 9.70 -12.03
C THR A 91 14.32 10.75 -10.92
N PRO A 92 13.88 11.99 -11.22
CA PRO A 92 13.52 12.51 -12.54
C PRO A 92 14.76 12.79 -13.40
N ALA A 93 14.67 12.41 -14.65
CA ALA A 93 15.83 12.45 -15.57
C ALA A 93 16.49 13.82 -15.65
N GLU A 94 15.68 14.88 -15.74
CA GLU A 94 16.18 16.25 -15.87
C GLU A 94 17.20 16.61 -14.77
N TRP A 95 16.90 16.30 -13.53
CA TRP A 95 17.74 16.71 -12.40
C TRP A 95 18.78 15.66 -12.00
N VAL A 96 18.50 14.37 -12.30
CA VAL A 96 19.35 13.26 -11.86
C VAL A 96 20.38 12.86 -12.91
N THR A 97 19.95 12.66 -14.16
CA THR A 97 20.84 12.17 -15.21
C THR A 97 21.33 13.26 -16.17
N VAL A 98 20.50 14.26 -16.47
CA VAL A 98 20.88 15.33 -17.39
C VAL A 98 21.72 16.41 -16.69
N ARG A 99 21.13 17.06 -15.69
CA ARG A 99 21.84 18.14 -14.95
C ARG A 99 22.73 17.65 -13.82
N ARG A 100 22.46 16.43 -13.31
CA ARG A 100 23.26 15.75 -12.27
C ARG A 100 23.37 16.56 -10.98
N ILE A 101 22.28 17.22 -10.57
CA ILE A 101 22.22 18.06 -9.36
C ILE A 101 21.31 17.51 -8.27
N ARG A 102 20.73 16.31 -8.48
CA ARG A 102 19.94 15.59 -7.49
C ARG A 102 20.22 14.10 -7.61
N VAL A 103 19.87 13.34 -6.59
CA VAL A 103 19.97 11.89 -6.61
C VAL A 103 18.62 11.26 -6.99
N LYS A 104 18.62 9.99 -7.35
CA LYS A 104 17.40 9.31 -7.82
C LYS A 104 16.35 9.21 -6.71
N ASP A 105 15.09 9.40 -7.10
CA ASP A 105 13.94 9.36 -6.20
C ASP A 105 13.44 7.92 -6.12
N ALA A 106 13.91 7.17 -5.13
CA ALA A 106 13.70 5.73 -5.03
C ALA A 106 12.91 5.29 -3.78
N VAL A 107 12.37 6.26 -3.02
CA VAL A 107 11.68 5.97 -1.76
C VAL A 107 10.28 6.58 -1.79
N ASN A 108 9.28 5.77 -1.44
CA ASN A 108 7.94 6.27 -1.14
C ASN A 108 7.76 6.33 0.37
N THR A 109 6.99 7.31 0.84
CA THR A 109 6.52 7.32 2.22
C THR A 109 5.30 6.40 2.34
N VAL A 110 5.19 5.71 3.47
CA VAL A 110 4.03 4.88 3.78
C VAL A 110 3.56 5.29 5.17
N TRP A 111 2.40 5.96 5.23
CA TRP A 111 1.85 6.45 6.48
C TRP A 111 0.93 5.39 7.10
N TRP A 112 1.25 4.93 8.31
CA TRP A 112 0.35 4.08 9.09
C TRP A 112 -0.39 4.96 10.07
N LEU A 113 -1.69 5.12 9.84
CA LEU A 113 -2.59 5.96 10.63
C LEU A 113 -3.68 5.11 11.27
N SER A 114 -4.29 5.63 12.32
CA SER A 114 -5.36 4.95 13.04
C SER A 114 -6.35 5.94 13.63
N PRO A 115 -7.63 5.52 13.84
CA PRO A 115 -8.63 6.42 14.46
C PRO A 115 -8.34 6.75 15.93
N THR A 116 -7.59 5.88 16.63
CA THR A 116 -7.20 6.06 18.02
C THR A 116 -5.70 5.81 18.15
N PRO A 117 -5.07 6.18 19.28
CA PRO A 117 -3.65 5.86 19.50
C PRO A 117 -3.34 4.36 19.63
N TRP A 118 -4.37 3.50 19.65
CA TRP A 118 -4.21 2.09 20.01
C TRP A 118 -4.71 1.13 18.91
N PRO A 119 -4.18 1.23 17.67
CA PRO A 119 -4.53 0.26 16.64
C PRO A 119 -4.03 -1.14 17.00
N ARG A 120 -4.77 -2.16 16.56
CA ARG A 120 -4.32 -3.54 16.73
C ARG A 120 -3.13 -3.80 15.82
N ALA A 121 -2.04 -4.35 16.39
CA ALA A 121 -0.81 -4.62 15.65
C ALA A 121 0.03 -5.65 16.39
N SER A 122 0.83 -6.41 15.62
CA SER A 122 1.84 -7.29 16.21
C SER A 122 3.04 -7.40 15.29
N ASN A 123 4.19 -6.89 15.72
CA ASN A 123 5.43 -7.01 14.95
C ASN A 123 5.96 -8.45 14.93
N ARG A 124 5.46 -9.35 15.80
CA ARG A 124 5.83 -10.77 15.79
C ARG A 124 5.47 -11.45 14.47
N ARG A 125 4.50 -10.89 13.73
CA ARG A 125 4.03 -11.48 12.47
C ARG A 125 4.85 -11.07 11.26
N VAL A 126 5.82 -10.15 11.44
CA VAL A 126 6.64 -9.60 10.36
C VAL A 126 8.14 -9.69 10.68
N LEU A 127 8.53 -10.56 11.59
CA LEU A 127 9.93 -10.71 11.97
C LEU A 127 10.78 -11.13 10.77
N GLN A 128 12.03 -10.70 10.79
CA GLN A 128 13.01 -10.99 9.74
C GLN A 128 14.14 -11.89 10.30
N PRO A 129 14.81 -12.67 9.46
CA PRO A 129 15.95 -13.45 9.93
C PRO A 129 16.98 -12.56 10.63
N TYR A 130 17.61 -13.09 11.67
CA TYR A 130 18.70 -12.39 12.35
C TYR A 130 19.84 -12.10 11.38
N SER A 131 20.45 -10.94 11.54
CA SER A 131 21.72 -10.62 10.87
C SER A 131 22.84 -11.56 11.38
N ASP A 132 23.89 -11.68 10.61
CA ASP A 132 25.03 -12.52 11.02
C ASP A 132 25.66 -11.99 12.30
N ALA A 133 25.69 -10.68 12.49
CA ALA A 133 26.16 -10.07 13.74
C ALA A 133 25.30 -10.50 14.94
N MET A 134 23.97 -10.54 14.78
CA MET A 134 23.07 -10.98 15.86
C MET A 134 23.23 -12.49 16.13
N LYS A 135 23.38 -13.30 15.08
CA LYS A 135 23.63 -14.74 15.23
C LYS A 135 24.92 -14.99 16.01
N ALA A 136 26.00 -14.25 15.69
CA ALA A 136 27.27 -14.34 16.41
C ALA A 136 27.10 -13.90 17.86
N LEU A 137 26.34 -12.87 18.11
CA LEU A 137 26.09 -12.38 19.48
C LEU A 137 25.33 -13.43 20.31
N LEU A 138 24.31 -14.06 19.73
CA LEU A 138 23.52 -15.10 20.40
C LEU A 138 24.40 -16.32 20.73
N LYS A 139 25.36 -16.66 19.83
CA LYS A 139 26.27 -17.80 20.02
C LYS A 139 27.34 -17.51 21.06
N ASN A 140 27.90 -16.31 21.03
CA ASN A 140 29.09 -15.96 21.83
C ASN A 140 28.77 -15.23 23.14
N GLY A 141 27.51 -14.83 23.33
CA GLY A 141 27.10 -14.05 24.49
C GLY A 141 27.32 -12.55 24.30
N TYR A 142 26.71 -11.77 25.15
CA TYR A 142 26.78 -10.31 25.14
C TYR A 142 27.38 -9.81 26.46
N ASN A 143 28.40 -9.00 26.34
CA ASN A 143 28.98 -8.33 27.51
C ASN A 143 28.27 -6.99 27.68
N ALA A 144 27.37 -6.93 28.66
CA ALA A 144 26.62 -5.71 28.97
C ALA A 144 27.60 -4.62 29.45
N ARG A 145 27.58 -3.48 28.76
CA ARG A 145 28.40 -2.31 29.11
C ARG A 145 27.56 -1.05 28.92
N LEU A 146 27.72 -0.14 29.85
CA LEU A 146 27.16 1.19 29.71
C LEU A 146 27.81 1.86 28.49
N ARG A 147 26.98 2.26 27.52
CA ARG A 147 27.49 2.94 26.32
C ARG A 147 27.76 4.41 26.62
N PRO A 148 28.68 5.06 25.89
CA PRO A 148 28.93 6.50 26.06
C PRO A 148 27.68 7.37 25.92
N SER A 149 26.65 6.88 25.22
CA SER A 149 25.35 7.56 25.09
C SER A 149 24.49 7.48 26.34
N GLY A 150 24.93 6.79 27.39
CA GLY A 150 24.16 6.63 28.63
C GLY A 150 23.11 5.52 28.58
N HIS A 151 22.96 4.84 27.45
CA HIS A 151 22.01 3.73 27.34
C HIS A 151 22.56 2.47 27.99
N ASP A 152 21.78 1.94 28.91
CA ASP A 152 22.06 0.66 29.53
C ASP A 152 21.38 -0.45 28.68
N ILE A 153 22.19 -1.25 28.01
CA ILE A 153 21.67 -2.38 27.26
C ILE A 153 21.72 -3.60 28.20
N SER A 154 20.55 -4.00 28.69
CA SER A 154 20.42 -5.09 29.62
C SER A 154 20.81 -6.45 29.01
N GLU A 155 21.00 -7.44 29.87
CA GLU A 155 21.28 -8.83 29.45
C GLU A 155 20.17 -9.41 28.57
N HIS A 156 18.95 -8.86 28.66
CA HIS A 156 17.83 -9.29 27.83
C HIS A 156 18.06 -9.08 26.32
N PHE A 157 19.04 -8.23 25.95
CA PHE A 157 19.40 -8.02 24.56
C PHE A 157 19.93 -9.30 23.89
N SER A 158 20.49 -10.23 24.68
CA SER A 158 20.98 -11.51 24.17
C SER A 158 19.92 -12.62 24.20
N THR A 159 18.66 -12.30 24.53
CA THR A 159 17.57 -13.28 24.51
C THR A 159 17.23 -13.65 23.07
N ASP A 160 17.20 -14.94 22.77
CA ASP A 160 16.82 -15.43 21.45
C ASP A 160 15.28 -15.40 21.32
N ASN A 161 14.79 -14.47 20.54
CA ASN A 161 13.35 -14.35 20.25
C ASN A 161 12.96 -15.00 18.92
N GLY A 162 13.87 -15.79 18.34
CA GLY A 162 13.66 -16.53 17.10
C GLY A 162 13.95 -15.74 15.83
N ALA A 163 13.83 -14.42 15.87
CA ALA A 163 14.06 -13.56 14.71
C ALA A 163 14.09 -12.08 15.11
N ALA A 164 14.54 -11.23 14.21
CA ALA A 164 14.74 -9.80 14.47
C ALA A 164 13.48 -8.99 14.14
N ILE A 165 13.22 -7.97 14.96
CA ILE A 165 12.20 -6.97 14.64
C ILE A 165 12.69 -6.14 13.45
N PRO A 166 11.91 -6.01 12.36
CA PRO A 166 12.36 -5.24 11.19
C PRO A 166 12.37 -3.74 11.44
N PRO A 167 13.20 -3.00 10.70
CA PRO A 167 13.12 -1.53 10.72
C PRO A 167 11.90 -1.05 9.95
N ASN A 168 11.59 0.24 10.07
CA ASN A 168 10.50 0.86 9.32
C ASN A 168 10.90 1.24 7.87
N LEU A 169 11.95 0.63 7.35
CA LEU A 169 12.38 0.74 5.96
C LEU A 169 12.15 -0.60 5.27
N LEU A 170 11.25 -0.62 4.27
CA LEU A 170 10.90 -1.81 3.51
C LEU A 170 11.66 -1.82 2.19
N ALA A 171 12.67 -2.66 2.05
CA ALA A 171 13.46 -2.78 0.83
C ALA A 171 12.80 -3.84 -0.08
N LEU A 172 11.95 -3.38 -1.00
CA LEU A 172 11.16 -4.26 -1.86
C LEU A 172 11.33 -3.84 -3.32
N ALA A 173 12.06 -4.65 -4.09
CA ALA A 173 12.20 -4.41 -5.53
C ALA A 173 10.89 -4.75 -6.24
N HIS A 174 10.52 -3.94 -7.20
CA HIS A 174 9.35 -4.20 -8.05
C HIS A 174 9.83 -4.86 -9.35
N THR A 175 9.87 -6.18 -9.34
CA THR A 175 10.42 -6.98 -10.45
C THR A 175 9.40 -7.90 -11.11
N GLU A 176 8.11 -7.66 -10.89
CA GLU A 176 7.04 -8.48 -11.46
C GLU A 176 6.98 -8.33 -12.99
N SER A 177 7.41 -9.34 -13.72
CA SER A 177 7.43 -9.31 -15.18
C SER A 177 6.54 -10.39 -15.84
N ASN A 178 6.34 -11.53 -15.19
CA ASN A 178 5.63 -12.67 -15.76
C ASN A 178 4.48 -13.18 -14.88
N SER A 179 3.81 -12.27 -14.21
CA SER A 179 2.71 -12.66 -13.32
C SER A 179 1.49 -13.17 -14.10
N ALA A 180 0.64 -13.92 -13.43
CA ALA A 180 -0.66 -14.36 -13.96
C ALA A 180 -1.49 -13.17 -14.44
N TYR A 181 -1.44 -12.08 -13.68
CA TYR A 181 -2.11 -10.81 -14.02
C TYR A 181 -1.66 -10.31 -15.42
N LEU A 182 -0.35 -10.23 -15.64
CA LEU A 182 0.17 -9.72 -16.92
C LEU A 182 -0.19 -10.64 -18.09
N ARG A 183 -0.14 -11.96 -17.88
CA ARG A 183 -0.57 -12.91 -18.91
C ARG A 183 -2.04 -12.74 -19.25
N HIS A 184 -2.89 -12.66 -18.23
CA HIS A 184 -4.34 -12.49 -18.40
C HIS A 184 -4.66 -11.21 -19.19
N CYS A 185 -4.04 -10.08 -18.81
CA CYS A 185 -4.23 -8.83 -19.54
C CYS A 185 -3.84 -8.96 -21.01
N ARG A 186 -2.68 -9.57 -21.27
CA ARG A 186 -2.18 -9.77 -22.62
C ARG A 186 -3.13 -10.65 -23.45
N GLU A 187 -3.56 -11.76 -22.88
CA GLU A 187 -4.43 -12.73 -23.57
C GLU A 187 -5.81 -12.15 -23.88
N ARG A 188 -6.27 -11.21 -23.09
CA ARG A 188 -7.58 -10.60 -23.24
C ARG A 188 -7.57 -9.21 -23.88
N GLY A 189 -6.38 -8.72 -24.24
CA GLY A 189 -6.25 -7.38 -24.81
C GLY A 189 -6.62 -6.26 -23.85
N LEU A 190 -6.45 -6.48 -22.53
CA LEU A 190 -6.79 -5.50 -21.50
C LEU A 190 -5.58 -4.66 -21.15
N PRO A 191 -5.77 -3.37 -20.80
CA PRO A 191 -4.67 -2.53 -20.39
C PRO A 191 -4.10 -2.97 -19.04
N VAL A 192 -2.78 -2.93 -18.95
CA VAL A 192 -2.07 -3.19 -17.70
C VAL A 192 -2.06 -1.92 -16.86
N HIS A 193 -2.45 -2.00 -15.59
CA HIS A 193 -2.39 -0.83 -14.69
C HIS A 193 -0.93 -0.35 -14.56
N PRO A 194 -0.65 0.93 -14.85
CA PRO A 194 0.73 1.40 -14.97
C PRO A 194 1.46 1.59 -13.64
N ALA A 195 0.72 1.70 -12.54
CA ALA A 195 1.31 1.96 -11.21
C ALA A 195 0.89 0.85 -10.25
N ARG A 196 1.73 -0.16 -10.12
CA ARG A 196 1.51 -1.28 -9.20
C ARG A 196 2.60 -1.28 -8.14
N PHE A 197 2.28 -1.66 -6.93
CA PHE A 197 3.27 -1.92 -5.90
C PHE A 197 3.53 -3.44 -5.82
N PRO A 198 4.69 -3.87 -5.31
CA PRO A 198 4.96 -5.30 -5.14
C PRO A 198 4.07 -5.90 -4.05
N ALA A 199 3.69 -7.18 -4.20
CA ALA A 199 2.81 -7.86 -3.25
C ALA A 199 3.37 -7.85 -1.81
N GLY A 200 4.68 -7.82 -1.65
CA GLY A 200 5.32 -7.76 -0.33
C GLY A 200 4.92 -6.52 0.48
N LEU A 201 4.56 -5.42 -0.20
CA LEU A 201 4.18 -4.19 0.51
C LEU A 201 2.84 -4.36 1.25
N PRO A 202 1.72 -4.69 0.59
CA PRO A 202 0.49 -4.94 1.34
C PRO A 202 0.59 -6.16 2.24
N GLU A 203 1.34 -7.19 1.87
CA GLU A 203 1.50 -8.39 2.70
C GLU A 203 2.07 -8.04 4.07
N TYR A 204 3.09 -7.18 4.12
CA TYR A 204 3.70 -6.75 5.38
C TYR A 204 2.65 -6.16 6.33
N PHE A 205 1.86 -5.21 5.83
CA PHE A 205 0.87 -4.51 6.67
C PHE A 205 -0.33 -5.39 6.99
N VAL A 206 -0.80 -6.21 6.05
CA VAL A 206 -1.91 -7.15 6.31
C VAL A 206 -1.52 -8.13 7.42
N ARG A 207 -0.31 -8.67 7.38
CA ARG A 207 0.18 -9.55 8.45
C ARG A 207 0.29 -8.84 9.79
N MET A 208 0.91 -7.65 9.79
CA MET A 208 1.18 -6.92 11.04
C MET A 208 -0.10 -6.43 11.71
N LEU A 209 -1.10 -6.00 10.94
CA LEU A 209 -2.23 -5.21 11.42
C LEU A 209 -3.57 -5.94 11.46
N THR A 210 -3.64 -7.17 10.93
CA THR A 210 -4.92 -7.91 10.87
C THR A 210 -4.74 -9.38 11.26
N ASP A 211 -5.86 -10.01 11.60
CA ASP A 211 -5.96 -11.45 11.81
C ASP A 211 -6.71 -12.10 10.64
N PRO A 212 -6.56 -13.42 10.40
CA PRO A 212 -7.41 -14.12 9.43
C PRO A 212 -8.90 -13.86 9.71
N GLY A 213 -9.66 -13.61 8.64
CA GLY A 213 -11.07 -13.28 8.73
C GLY A 213 -11.37 -11.79 8.87
N ASP A 214 -10.37 -10.96 9.17
CA ASP A 214 -10.58 -9.50 9.19
C ASP A 214 -10.86 -8.96 7.79
N LEU A 215 -11.52 -7.80 7.72
CA LEU A 215 -11.84 -7.15 6.45
C LEU A 215 -10.79 -6.09 6.13
N VAL A 216 -10.23 -6.19 4.94
CA VAL A 216 -9.28 -5.22 4.39
C VAL A 216 -9.92 -4.52 3.19
N VAL A 217 -9.85 -3.19 3.16
CA VAL A 217 -10.43 -2.40 2.06
C VAL A 217 -9.30 -1.64 1.36
N ASP A 218 -9.31 -1.66 0.02
CA ASP A 218 -8.42 -0.85 -0.80
C ASP A 218 -9.27 0.02 -1.72
N PRO A 219 -9.45 1.31 -1.39
CA PRO A 219 -10.30 2.20 -2.20
C PRO A 219 -9.65 2.70 -3.50
N PHE A 220 -8.37 2.41 -3.74
CA PHE A 220 -7.66 2.76 -4.97
C PHE A 220 -6.90 1.52 -5.47
N ALA A 221 -7.65 0.47 -5.77
CA ALA A 221 -7.09 -0.88 -5.86
C ALA A 221 -6.28 -1.14 -7.14
N GLY A 222 -6.51 -0.39 -8.22
CA GLY A 222 -5.78 -0.58 -9.47
C GLY A 222 -5.90 -2.02 -9.97
N SER A 223 -4.80 -2.77 -9.92
CA SER A 223 -4.78 -4.17 -10.34
C SER A 223 -5.08 -5.16 -9.20
N CYS A 224 -5.62 -4.70 -8.07
CA CYS A 224 -6.06 -5.49 -6.91
C CYS A 224 -4.98 -6.36 -6.28
N VAL A 225 -3.75 -5.87 -6.19
CA VAL A 225 -2.66 -6.57 -5.49
C VAL A 225 -3.02 -6.80 -4.02
N THR A 226 -3.66 -5.81 -3.39
CA THR A 226 -4.11 -5.92 -1.99
C THR A 226 -5.09 -7.08 -1.83
N GLY A 227 -6.05 -7.21 -2.74
CA GLY A 227 -7.03 -8.29 -2.73
C GLY A 227 -6.38 -9.66 -2.88
N GLU A 228 -5.44 -9.80 -3.84
CA GLU A 228 -4.69 -11.05 -4.05
C GLU A 228 -3.96 -11.48 -2.77
N VAL A 229 -3.31 -10.52 -2.11
CA VAL A 229 -2.58 -10.78 -0.85
C VAL A 229 -3.56 -11.21 0.25
N CYS A 230 -4.68 -10.52 0.37
CA CYS A 230 -5.69 -10.82 1.39
C CYS A 230 -6.27 -12.21 1.18
N GLU A 231 -6.57 -12.57 -0.07
CA GLU A 231 -7.07 -13.90 -0.40
C GLU A 231 -6.10 -14.98 0.06
N ARG A 232 -4.82 -14.81 -0.26
CA ARG A 232 -3.77 -15.76 0.09
C ARG A 232 -3.58 -15.89 1.61
N LEU A 233 -3.85 -14.80 2.33
CA LEU A 233 -3.67 -14.74 3.80
C LEU A 233 -4.98 -14.99 4.57
N ALA A 234 -6.04 -15.41 3.89
CA ALA A 234 -7.36 -15.71 4.50
C ALA A 234 -7.99 -14.47 5.17
N ARG A 235 -7.81 -13.29 4.59
CA ARG A 235 -8.53 -12.08 5.00
C ARG A 235 -9.68 -11.85 4.03
N ARG A 236 -10.80 -11.34 4.53
CA ARG A 236 -11.86 -10.82 3.65
C ARG A 236 -11.38 -9.50 3.06
N TRP A 237 -11.81 -9.17 1.84
CA TRP A 237 -11.31 -7.97 1.19
C TRP A 237 -12.35 -7.33 0.29
N VAL A 238 -12.20 -6.01 0.13
CA VAL A 238 -12.95 -5.22 -0.86
C VAL A 238 -11.94 -4.34 -1.58
N CYS A 239 -11.89 -4.46 -2.90
CA CYS A 239 -11.07 -3.62 -3.76
C CYS A 239 -11.99 -2.75 -4.62
N ILE A 240 -11.73 -1.45 -4.62
CA ILE A 240 -12.54 -0.47 -5.38
C ILE A 240 -11.63 0.17 -6.43
N GLU A 241 -12.11 0.18 -7.67
CA GLU A 241 -11.39 0.77 -8.81
C GLU A 241 -12.41 1.39 -9.74
N GLU A 242 -12.16 2.61 -10.20
CA GLU A 242 -13.09 3.31 -11.09
C GLU A 242 -12.97 2.88 -12.56
N GLN A 243 -11.85 2.29 -12.95
CA GLN A 243 -11.62 1.84 -14.32
C GLN A 243 -11.97 0.37 -14.46
N GLU A 244 -13.06 0.07 -15.16
CA GLU A 244 -13.56 -1.30 -15.36
C GLU A 244 -12.49 -2.22 -15.95
N ASP A 245 -11.75 -1.73 -16.94
CA ASP A 245 -10.70 -2.53 -17.61
C ASP A 245 -9.64 -3.00 -16.63
N TYR A 246 -9.31 -2.19 -15.62
CA TYR A 246 -8.33 -2.59 -14.60
C TYR A 246 -8.90 -3.69 -13.70
N LEU A 247 -10.20 -3.64 -13.39
CA LEU A 247 -10.87 -4.70 -12.61
C LEU A 247 -10.94 -6.00 -13.43
N LEU A 248 -11.30 -5.91 -14.71
CA LEU A 248 -11.31 -7.08 -15.58
C LEU A 248 -9.92 -7.70 -15.68
N GLY A 249 -8.88 -6.87 -15.76
CA GLY A 249 -7.49 -7.33 -15.72
C GLY A 249 -7.15 -7.99 -14.39
N ALA A 250 -7.63 -7.42 -13.28
CA ALA A 250 -7.34 -7.93 -11.94
C ALA A 250 -7.86 -9.35 -11.71
N LEU A 251 -8.90 -9.78 -12.45
CA LEU A 251 -9.40 -11.15 -12.36
C LEU A 251 -8.30 -12.19 -12.64
N GLY A 252 -7.29 -11.82 -13.41
CA GLY A 252 -6.13 -12.68 -13.66
C GLY A 252 -5.28 -13.00 -12.45
N ARG A 253 -5.49 -12.30 -11.33
CA ARG A 253 -4.79 -12.60 -10.07
C ARG A 253 -5.44 -13.73 -9.30
N PHE A 254 -6.71 -14.04 -9.63
CA PHE A 254 -7.50 -15.01 -8.89
C PHE A 254 -7.71 -16.24 -9.77
N ALA A 255 -7.72 -17.44 -9.18
CA ALA A 255 -7.92 -18.65 -9.92
C ALA A 255 -9.27 -18.63 -10.65
N PRO A 256 -9.33 -18.93 -11.95
CA PRO A 256 -10.61 -19.01 -12.64
C PRO A 256 -11.51 -20.06 -12.01
N PRO A 257 -12.84 -19.86 -12.02
CA PRO A 257 -13.75 -20.91 -11.58
C PRO A 257 -13.55 -22.16 -12.46
N GLY A 258 -13.05 -23.23 -11.90
CA GLY A 258 -12.78 -24.48 -12.62
C GLY A 258 -11.31 -24.91 -12.59
N ASP A 259 -10.38 -24.01 -12.32
CA ASP A 259 -8.97 -24.36 -12.11
C ASP A 259 -8.66 -24.49 -10.60
N ALA A 260 -9.45 -25.27 -9.93
CA ALA A 260 -9.14 -25.59 -8.53
C ALA A 260 -7.78 -26.33 -8.51
N PRO A 261 -6.84 -25.92 -7.66
CA PRO A 261 -5.60 -26.66 -7.55
C PRO A 261 -5.90 -28.12 -7.19
N LYS A 262 -5.30 -29.03 -7.92
CA LYS A 262 -5.46 -30.47 -7.65
C LYS A 262 -5.13 -30.70 -6.17
N ARG A 263 -6.06 -31.36 -5.47
CA ARG A 263 -5.89 -31.70 -4.07
C ARG A 263 -4.54 -32.35 -3.83
N VAL A 264 -3.72 -31.70 -3.04
CA VAL A 264 -2.62 -32.39 -2.39
C VAL A 264 -3.26 -33.19 -1.27
N SER A 265 -3.18 -34.50 -1.35
CA SER A 265 -3.76 -35.41 -0.36
C SER A 265 -3.16 -35.16 1.02
N GLY A 266 -3.98 -34.74 1.97
CA GLY A 266 -3.63 -34.64 3.38
C GLY A 266 -4.02 -33.33 4.05
N GLY A 267 -5.22 -33.31 4.65
CA GLY A 267 -5.64 -32.25 5.56
C GLY A 267 -6.98 -31.61 5.20
N GLU A 268 -7.84 -31.60 6.20
CA GLU A 268 -9.19 -31.04 6.11
C GLU A 268 -9.18 -29.50 6.13
N ASP A 269 -8.72 -28.87 5.04
CA ASP A 269 -8.99 -27.45 4.86
C ASP A 269 -9.61 -27.27 3.48
N ALA A 270 -10.94 -27.20 3.48
CA ALA A 270 -11.69 -26.93 2.28
C ALA A 270 -11.41 -25.52 1.79
N TYR A 271 -10.60 -25.40 0.74
CA TYR A 271 -10.45 -24.15 0.02
C TYR A 271 -11.80 -23.77 -0.59
N ARG A 272 -12.45 -22.79 0.00
CA ARG A 272 -13.61 -22.19 -0.66
C ARG A 272 -13.08 -21.27 -1.76
N VAL A 273 -13.45 -21.59 -3.00
CA VAL A 273 -13.21 -20.67 -4.12
C VAL A 273 -13.93 -19.36 -3.81
N PRO A 274 -13.23 -18.25 -3.75
CA PRO A 274 -13.91 -16.99 -3.45
C PRO A 274 -14.92 -16.65 -4.54
N ARG A 275 -16.12 -16.25 -4.14
CA ARG A 275 -17.08 -15.66 -5.08
C ARG A 275 -16.62 -14.24 -5.35
N VAL A 276 -15.87 -14.05 -6.44
CA VAL A 276 -15.53 -12.70 -6.90
C VAL A 276 -16.80 -12.12 -7.52
N GLY A 277 -17.44 -11.25 -6.79
CA GLY A 277 -18.60 -10.52 -7.29
C GLY A 277 -18.19 -9.11 -7.71
N LEU A 278 -18.48 -8.75 -8.95
CA LEU A 278 -18.33 -7.37 -9.40
C LEU A 278 -19.59 -6.63 -8.99
N HIS A 279 -19.46 -5.72 -8.03
CA HIS A 279 -20.54 -4.86 -7.60
C HIS A 279 -20.32 -3.46 -8.14
N TRP A 280 -21.27 -2.95 -8.88
CA TRP A 280 -21.26 -1.59 -9.41
C TRP A 280 -21.90 -0.67 -8.39
N THR A 281 -21.17 0.32 -7.90
CA THR A 281 -21.72 1.38 -7.06
C THR A 281 -21.56 2.71 -7.77
N ALA A 282 -22.56 3.55 -7.68
CA ALA A 282 -22.47 4.91 -8.21
C ALA A 282 -21.37 5.66 -7.45
N ALA A 283 -20.45 6.23 -8.18
CA ALA A 283 -19.41 7.04 -7.58
C ALA A 283 -20.01 8.30 -6.94
N VAL A 284 -19.40 8.76 -5.86
CA VAL A 284 -19.71 10.06 -5.28
C VAL A 284 -19.46 11.11 -6.38
N PRO A 285 -20.44 11.94 -6.70
CA PRO A 285 -20.22 12.95 -7.74
C PRO A 285 -19.05 13.86 -7.35
N PRO A 286 -18.27 14.31 -8.31
CA PRO A 286 -17.21 15.26 -8.02
C PRO A 286 -17.79 16.55 -7.44
N PRO A 287 -17.05 17.27 -6.63
CA PRO A 287 -17.52 18.54 -6.09
C PRO A 287 -17.85 19.50 -7.24
N LEU A 288 -18.94 20.25 -7.07
CA LEU A 288 -19.38 21.23 -8.06
C LEU A 288 -18.26 22.23 -8.36
N ALA A 289 -18.01 22.46 -9.64
CA ALA A 289 -17.07 23.49 -10.03
C ALA A 289 -17.56 24.85 -9.52
N PRO A 290 -16.67 25.74 -9.10
CA PRO A 290 -17.09 27.01 -8.49
C PRO A 290 -17.91 27.95 -9.39
N ASP A 291 -18.01 27.68 -10.67
CA ASP A 291 -18.59 28.61 -11.64
C ASP A 291 -19.98 28.25 -12.14
N GLY A 292 -20.70 27.34 -11.53
CA GLY A 292 -22.09 27.02 -11.86
C GLY A 292 -22.34 26.46 -13.26
N GLY A 293 -21.29 26.12 -14.01
CA GLY A 293 -21.44 25.47 -15.31
C GLY A 293 -21.88 24.01 -15.16
N ARG A 294 -22.95 23.62 -15.86
CA ARG A 294 -23.37 22.21 -15.89
C ARG A 294 -22.32 21.39 -16.66
N VAL A 295 -21.41 20.81 -15.95
CA VAL A 295 -20.56 19.78 -16.55
C VAL A 295 -21.34 18.47 -16.51
N ARG A 296 -21.59 17.86 -17.65
CA ARG A 296 -22.12 16.49 -17.68
C ARG A 296 -21.13 15.59 -16.97
N PRO A 297 -21.53 14.91 -15.90
CA PRO A 297 -20.60 13.98 -15.24
C PRO A 297 -20.28 12.85 -16.22
N PRO A 298 -19.02 12.48 -16.37
CA PRO A 298 -18.70 11.21 -16.99
C PRO A 298 -19.33 10.11 -16.12
N ALA A 299 -19.85 9.06 -16.74
CA ALA A 299 -20.42 7.92 -16.02
C ALA A 299 -19.27 7.20 -15.29
N GLN A 300 -19.06 7.52 -14.03
CA GLN A 300 -18.04 6.88 -13.17
C GLN A 300 -18.71 5.77 -12.37
N GLN A 301 -18.25 4.57 -12.59
CA GLN A 301 -18.74 3.39 -11.89
C GLN A 301 -17.61 2.77 -11.11
N UNK A 302 -17.81 2.37 -9.89
CA UNK A 302 -16.80 1.84 -9.08
C UNK A 302 -17.07 0.40 -8.97
N UNK A 303 -16.37 -0.25 -9.16
CA UNK A 303 -16.52 -1.55 -9.06
C UNK A 303 -15.76 -1.99 -7.94
N UNK A 304 -16.28 -2.59 -7.35
CA UNK A 304 -15.68 -3.14 -6.26
C UNK A 304 -15.64 -4.58 -6.51
N UNK A 305 -14.79 -5.07 -6.37
CA UNK A 305 -14.70 -6.42 -6.37
C UNK A 305 -14.79 -6.79 -4.98
N UNK A 306 -15.59 -7.27 -4.70
CA UNK A 306 -15.73 -7.72 -3.39
C UNK A 306 -15.63 -9.16 -3.38
N UNK A 307 -15.16 -9.47 -2.63
CA UNK A 307 -15.13 -10.82 -2.41
C UNK A 307 -15.85 -11.09 -1.17
N UNK A 308 -16.42 -11.51 -1.34
CA UNK A 308 -17.17 -11.80 -0.18
C UNK A 308 -16.90 -12.90 0.62
#